data_71b99cc698fb82fb0873d4c8093f2a43
#
_entry.id   71b99cc698fb82fb0873d4c8093f2a43
#
_cell.length_a   1.000
_cell.length_b   1.000
_cell.length_c   1.000
_cell.angle_alpha   90.00
_cell.angle_beta   90.00
_cell.angle_gamma   90.00
#
_symmetry.space_group_name_H-M   'P 1'
#
loop_
_entity.id
_entity.type
_entity.pdbx_description
1 polymer ?
#
loop_
_entity_poly.entity_id
_entity_poly.type
_entity_poly.pdbx_seq_one_letter_code
_entity_poly.pdbx_strand_id
1 'polypeptide(L)'
;MSEADVRLAAEVIQARAAGRHLLLLTDFDGTLCEFHTDPAAVWLAPSRRALLEEIASDPRATLAIVSGRRLEDVRRRTMLGPDTYFAGLHGLEIEGGGDRFRHPAFDRSEALLRSLAEPIASDLAALDGTFLENKGPSLVAHFRAASVEDGARAEAVLLRHARPHLDASALRTMRGAFMLELMPNIEWHKGCAVNWIRDHVVKQYGDAWPLYIGDDLTDEDGFRAVRGDGLSVAASPRAGDADFAVDGPREVESLLRVVTRQLTKSGEVR
;
A
#
# COMPACT_ATOMS: atom_id res chain seq x y z
N MET A 1 7.81 4.09 25.87
CA MET A 1 7.97 3.07 24.82
C MET A 1 6.92 1.99 25.06
N SER A 2 6.12 1.70 24.07
CA SER A 2 5.15 0.59 24.12
C SER A 2 5.88 -0.76 24.02
N GLU A 3 5.17 -1.87 24.27
CA GLU A 3 5.71 -3.22 24.07
C GLU A 3 6.12 -3.42 22.58
N ALA A 4 5.30 -2.90 21.66
CA ALA A 4 5.61 -2.90 20.22
C ALA A 4 6.91 -2.15 19.90
N ASP A 5 7.14 -0.97 20.50
CA ASP A 5 8.39 -0.22 20.32
C ASP A 5 9.62 -1.03 20.77
N VAL A 6 9.50 -1.73 21.91
CA VAL A 6 10.60 -2.54 22.49
C VAL A 6 10.89 -3.73 21.59
N ARG A 7 9.86 -4.43 21.13
CA ARG A 7 10.01 -5.58 20.23
C ARG A 7 10.65 -5.16 18.91
N LEU A 8 10.12 -4.12 18.26
CA LEU A 8 10.69 -3.61 17.01
C LEU A 8 12.16 -3.17 17.18
N ALA A 9 12.48 -2.46 18.27
CA ALA A 9 13.86 -2.05 18.53
C ALA A 9 14.82 -3.25 18.62
N ALA A 10 14.41 -4.32 19.31
CA ALA A 10 15.21 -5.53 19.44
C ALA A 10 15.46 -6.21 18.10
N GLU A 11 14.41 -6.37 17.28
CA GLU A 11 14.50 -6.99 15.94
C GLU A 11 15.38 -6.17 14.98
N VAL A 12 15.22 -4.84 14.95
CA VAL A 12 16.05 -3.95 14.12
C VAL A 12 17.53 -4.02 14.56
N ILE A 13 17.81 -4.03 15.87
CA ILE A 13 19.17 -4.17 16.41
C ILE A 13 19.78 -5.51 15.98
N GLN A 14 19.03 -6.61 16.10
CA GLN A 14 19.48 -7.94 15.73
C GLN A 14 19.79 -8.05 14.22
N ALA A 15 18.87 -7.59 13.38
CA ALA A 15 19.06 -7.60 11.92
C ALA A 15 20.30 -6.80 11.50
N ARG A 16 20.52 -5.65 12.13
CA ARG A 16 21.67 -4.80 11.87
C ARG A 16 22.98 -5.40 12.39
N ALA A 17 22.96 -6.04 13.58
CA ALA A 17 24.11 -6.75 14.11
C ALA A 17 24.54 -7.90 13.19
N ALA A 18 23.60 -8.50 12.48
CA ALA A 18 23.85 -9.48 11.43
C ALA A 18 24.33 -8.89 10.10
N GLY A 19 24.45 -7.56 9.99
CA GLY A 19 24.87 -6.87 8.76
C GLY A 19 23.81 -6.77 7.67
N ARG A 20 22.54 -7.05 7.98
CA ARG A 20 21.44 -7.01 7.02
C ARG A 20 21.02 -5.58 6.70
N HIS A 21 20.75 -5.29 5.44
CA HIS A 21 20.18 -4.02 4.99
C HIS A 21 18.70 -3.92 5.39
N LEU A 22 18.27 -2.83 6.02
CA LEU A 22 16.87 -2.63 6.37
C LEU A 22 16.04 -2.31 5.11
N LEU A 23 14.98 -3.09 4.86
CA LEU A 23 13.98 -2.79 3.84
C LEU A 23 12.65 -2.47 4.54
N LEU A 24 12.37 -1.17 4.74
CA LEU A 24 11.08 -0.71 5.27
C LEU A 24 10.05 -0.60 4.14
N LEU A 25 9.01 -1.41 4.20
CA LEU A 25 7.87 -1.35 3.29
C LEU A 25 6.62 -0.95 4.10
N THR A 26 5.84 -0.01 3.60
CA THR A 26 4.63 0.42 4.30
C THR A 26 3.50 0.71 3.32
N ASP A 27 2.26 0.38 3.72
CA ASP A 27 1.08 0.91 3.07
C ASP A 27 0.92 2.41 3.38
N PHE A 28 -0.01 3.08 2.70
CA PHE A 28 -0.23 4.52 2.82
C PHE A 28 -1.52 4.87 3.57
N ASP A 29 -2.68 4.45 3.03
CA ASP A 29 -4.00 4.80 3.58
C ASP A 29 -4.35 3.91 4.78
N GLY A 30 -4.66 4.49 5.93
CA GLY A 30 -4.90 3.73 7.17
C GLY A 30 -3.63 3.38 7.95
N THR A 31 -2.46 3.36 7.29
CA THR A 31 -1.16 3.03 7.86
C THR A 31 -0.32 4.27 8.15
N LEU A 32 0.03 5.05 7.13
CA LEU A 32 0.76 6.33 7.27
C LEU A 32 -0.17 7.53 7.42
N CYS A 33 -1.43 7.41 7.00
CA CYS A 33 -2.43 8.46 7.03
C CYS A 33 -3.73 7.93 7.60
N GLU A 34 -4.43 8.75 8.39
CA GLU A 34 -5.78 8.45 8.85
C GLU A 34 -6.73 8.31 7.64
N PHE A 35 -7.71 7.42 7.75
CA PHE A 35 -8.77 7.35 6.76
C PHE A 35 -9.55 8.67 6.70
N HIS A 36 -9.85 9.12 5.49
CA HIS A 36 -10.68 10.27 5.23
C HIS A 36 -11.87 9.90 4.34
N THR A 37 -13.00 10.58 4.50
CA THR A 37 -14.19 10.36 3.66
C THR A 37 -13.94 10.74 2.21
N ASP A 38 -13.12 11.77 1.98
CA ASP A 38 -12.62 12.17 0.68
C ASP A 38 -11.18 11.66 0.50
N PRO A 39 -10.94 10.67 -0.38
CA PRO A 39 -9.59 10.18 -0.66
C PRO A 39 -8.65 11.27 -1.19
N ALA A 40 -9.20 12.34 -1.81
CA ALA A 40 -8.40 13.45 -2.32
C ALA A 40 -7.84 14.34 -1.20
N ALA A 41 -8.40 14.31 -0.01
CA ALA A 41 -7.94 15.10 1.14
C ALA A 41 -6.80 14.45 1.92
N VAL A 42 -6.44 13.18 1.63
CA VAL A 42 -5.39 12.45 2.36
C VAL A 42 -4.01 12.89 1.91
N TRP A 43 -3.17 13.35 2.83
CA TRP A 43 -1.77 13.72 2.62
C TRP A 43 -0.90 13.20 3.76
N LEU A 44 0.34 12.85 3.45
CA LEU A 44 1.31 12.46 4.47
C LEU A 44 1.63 13.64 5.41
N ALA A 45 1.47 13.41 6.71
CA ALA A 45 1.77 14.43 7.71
C ALA A 45 3.26 14.79 7.68
N PRO A 46 3.63 16.09 7.85
CA PRO A 46 5.03 16.53 7.80
C PRO A 46 5.93 15.80 8.79
N SER A 47 5.43 15.46 9.99
CA SER A 47 6.20 14.70 11.00
C SER A 47 6.57 13.29 10.52
N ARG A 48 5.63 12.58 9.92
CA ARG A 48 5.88 11.23 9.37
C ARG A 48 6.75 11.29 8.13
N ARG A 49 6.54 12.31 7.28
CA ARG A 49 7.41 12.52 6.12
C ARG A 49 8.86 12.70 6.53
N ALA A 50 9.14 13.54 7.52
CA ALA A 50 10.51 13.78 7.99
C ALA A 50 11.19 12.47 8.49
N LEU A 51 10.45 11.61 9.21
CA LEU A 51 10.98 10.32 9.66
C LEU A 51 11.29 9.38 8.48
N LEU A 52 10.39 9.34 7.49
CA LEU A 52 10.58 8.51 6.31
C LEU A 52 11.73 9.01 5.43
N GLU A 53 11.90 10.34 5.30
CA GLU A 53 13.04 10.96 4.61
C GLU A 53 14.35 10.64 5.33
N GLU A 54 14.38 10.65 6.67
CA GLU A 54 15.54 10.26 7.46
C GLU A 54 15.90 8.78 7.22
N ILE A 55 14.91 7.88 7.22
CA ILE A 55 15.12 6.46 6.91
C ILE A 55 15.62 6.26 5.47
N ALA A 56 14.99 6.92 4.49
CA ALA A 56 15.37 6.81 3.08
C ALA A 56 16.78 7.37 2.79
N SER A 57 17.26 8.29 3.61
CA SER A 57 18.59 8.89 3.47
C SER A 57 19.71 8.05 4.12
N ASP A 58 19.37 7.03 4.91
CA ASP A 58 20.37 6.16 5.54
C ASP A 58 20.86 5.11 4.53
N PRO A 59 22.18 5.03 4.24
CA PRO A 59 22.71 4.07 3.25
C PRO A 59 22.53 2.60 3.63
N ARG A 60 22.05 2.31 4.84
CA ARG A 60 21.79 0.96 5.37
C ARG A 60 20.31 0.61 5.35
N ALA A 61 19.47 1.50 4.78
CA ALA A 61 18.04 1.32 4.70
C ALA A 61 17.51 1.67 3.31
N THR A 62 16.46 0.98 2.91
CA THR A 62 15.64 1.31 1.74
C THR A 62 14.20 1.47 2.19
N LEU A 63 13.55 2.53 1.71
CA LEU A 63 12.14 2.81 1.96
C LEU A 63 11.30 2.44 0.74
N ALA A 64 10.15 1.82 0.97
CA ALA A 64 9.16 1.51 -0.05
C ALA A 64 7.73 1.84 0.41
N ILE A 65 6.93 2.46 -0.45
CA ILE A 65 5.50 2.69 -0.24
C ILE A 65 4.73 1.76 -1.17
N VAL A 66 3.84 0.91 -0.62
CA VAL A 66 3.06 -0.09 -1.38
C VAL A 66 1.58 0.20 -1.20
N SER A 67 0.90 0.78 -2.19
CA SER A 67 -0.44 1.34 -2.05
C SER A 67 -1.41 0.87 -3.15
N GLY A 68 -2.71 0.87 -2.83
CA GLY A 68 -3.80 0.74 -3.81
C GLY A 68 -4.04 2.01 -4.64
N ARG A 69 -3.38 3.12 -4.31
CA ARG A 69 -3.43 4.35 -5.12
C ARG A 69 -2.61 4.21 -6.40
N ARG A 70 -2.91 5.05 -7.41
CA ARG A 70 -2.01 5.19 -8.57
C ARG A 70 -0.62 5.64 -8.12
N LEU A 71 0.41 5.17 -8.79
CA LEU A 71 1.81 5.46 -8.46
C LEU A 71 2.09 6.98 -8.40
N GLU A 72 1.62 7.74 -9.38
CA GLU A 72 1.78 9.21 -9.39
C GLU A 72 1.05 9.89 -8.22
N ASP A 73 -0.13 9.38 -7.82
CA ASP A 73 -0.91 9.95 -6.73
C ASP A 73 -0.21 9.73 -5.38
N VAL A 74 0.25 8.52 -5.09
CA VAL A 74 0.97 8.24 -3.84
C VAL A 74 2.30 9.01 -3.77
N ARG A 75 3.05 9.14 -4.87
CA ARG A 75 4.27 9.98 -4.92
C ARG A 75 3.98 11.43 -4.59
N ARG A 76 2.96 12.01 -5.22
CA ARG A 76 2.53 13.39 -4.98
C ARG A 76 2.11 13.63 -3.52
N ARG A 77 1.38 12.68 -2.92
CA ARG A 77 0.85 12.80 -1.55
C ARG A 77 1.87 12.60 -0.47
N THR A 78 2.87 11.78 -0.72
CA THR A 78 3.98 11.56 0.21
C THR A 78 5.02 12.65 0.13
N MET A 79 5.27 13.21 -1.08
CA MET A 79 6.37 14.15 -1.39
C MET A 79 7.75 13.60 -1.00
N LEU A 80 7.91 12.27 -0.98
CA LEU A 80 9.19 11.61 -0.71
C LEU A 80 10.09 11.65 -1.94
N GLY A 81 11.40 11.61 -1.70
CA GLY A 81 12.43 11.71 -2.73
C GLY A 81 12.55 10.48 -3.66
N PRO A 82 13.44 10.59 -4.67
CA PRO A 82 13.62 9.55 -5.69
C PRO A 82 14.25 8.26 -5.16
N ASP A 83 14.88 8.29 -3.98
CA ASP A 83 15.48 7.12 -3.34
C ASP A 83 14.44 6.18 -2.69
N THR A 84 13.16 6.58 -2.74
CA THR A 84 12.04 5.77 -2.25
C THR A 84 11.47 4.91 -3.38
N TYR A 85 11.25 3.62 -3.11
CA TYR A 85 10.45 2.78 -3.97
C TYR A 85 8.96 3.09 -3.80
N PHE A 86 8.23 3.14 -4.92
CA PHE A 86 6.78 3.30 -4.94
C PHE A 86 6.14 2.18 -5.72
N ALA A 87 5.20 1.46 -5.10
CA ALA A 87 4.36 0.48 -5.76
C ALA A 87 2.91 0.99 -5.72
N GLY A 88 2.38 1.35 -6.87
CA GLY A 88 0.99 1.79 -7.05
C GLY A 88 0.08 0.66 -7.52
N LEU A 89 -1.24 0.81 -7.32
CA LEU A 89 -2.26 -0.14 -7.78
C LEU A 89 -1.96 -1.58 -7.30
N HIS A 90 -1.65 -1.72 -6.01
CA HIS A 90 -1.24 -2.98 -5.39
C HIS A 90 0.00 -3.62 -6.03
N GLY A 91 0.87 -2.80 -6.65
CA GLY A 91 2.10 -3.24 -7.30
C GLY A 91 2.00 -3.47 -8.80
N LEU A 92 0.89 -3.11 -9.47
CA LEU A 92 0.80 -3.16 -10.95
C LEU A 92 1.79 -2.20 -11.61
N GLU A 93 2.21 -1.15 -10.92
CA GLU A 93 3.29 -0.24 -11.29
C GLU A 93 4.25 -0.12 -10.11
N ILE A 94 5.56 -0.25 -10.36
CA ILE A 94 6.60 -0.06 -9.34
C ILE A 94 7.71 0.80 -9.93
N GLU A 95 8.20 1.79 -9.18
CA GLU A 95 9.38 2.60 -9.50
C GLU A 95 10.26 2.74 -8.26
N GLY A 96 11.57 2.68 -8.44
CA GLY A 96 12.57 2.96 -7.40
C GLY A 96 13.91 2.32 -7.73
N GLY A 97 15.00 2.78 -7.10
CA GLY A 97 16.34 2.24 -7.33
C GLY A 97 16.86 2.35 -8.77
N GLY A 98 16.28 3.22 -9.59
CA GLY A 98 16.58 3.33 -11.01
C GLY A 98 15.80 2.35 -11.91
N ASP A 99 15.01 1.46 -11.33
CA ASP A 99 14.22 0.45 -12.04
C ASP A 99 12.74 0.83 -12.09
N ARG A 100 12.07 0.31 -13.12
CA ARG A 100 10.63 0.46 -13.30
C ARG A 100 10.01 -0.86 -13.72
N PHE A 101 8.89 -1.20 -13.10
CA PHE A 101 8.05 -2.33 -13.45
C PHE A 101 6.63 -1.86 -13.78
N ARG A 102 6.06 -2.44 -14.82
CA ARG A 102 4.64 -2.36 -15.12
C ARG A 102 4.15 -3.75 -15.48
N HIS A 103 3.12 -4.20 -14.79
CA HIS A 103 2.57 -5.54 -15.04
C HIS A 103 2.07 -5.67 -16.47
N PRO A 104 2.35 -6.77 -17.21
CA PRO A 104 1.97 -6.92 -18.63
C PRO A 104 0.46 -6.79 -18.91
N ALA A 105 -0.38 -7.10 -17.91
CA ALA A 105 -1.83 -6.94 -18.04
C ALA A 105 -2.33 -5.49 -17.89
N PHE A 106 -1.48 -4.53 -17.48
CA PHE A 106 -1.88 -3.16 -17.17
C PHE A 106 -2.62 -2.49 -18.33
N ASP A 107 -1.98 -2.36 -19.50
CA ASP A 107 -2.52 -1.60 -20.63
C ASP A 107 -3.82 -2.21 -21.17
N ARG A 108 -3.89 -3.55 -21.20
CA ARG A 108 -5.10 -4.28 -21.63
C ARG A 108 -6.26 -4.03 -20.65
N SER A 109 -5.98 -4.06 -19.34
CA SER A 109 -6.98 -3.83 -18.31
C SER A 109 -7.45 -2.38 -18.31
N GLU A 110 -6.54 -1.43 -18.47
CA GLU A 110 -6.87 -0.01 -18.58
C GLU A 110 -7.77 0.25 -19.80
N ALA A 111 -7.47 -0.30 -20.96
CA ALA A 111 -8.29 -0.14 -22.17
C ALA A 111 -9.71 -0.69 -21.97
N LEU A 112 -9.83 -1.89 -21.35
CA LEU A 112 -11.12 -2.49 -21.05
C LEU A 112 -11.93 -1.64 -20.08
N LEU A 113 -11.34 -1.27 -18.94
CA LEU A 113 -12.04 -0.53 -17.88
C LEU A 113 -12.38 0.91 -18.31
N ARG A 114 -11.57 1.53 -19.18
CA ARG A 114 -11.89 2.82 -19.80
C ARG A 114 -13.21 2.76 -20.60
N SER A 115 -13.48 1.64 -21.29
CA SER A 115 -14.74 1.47 -22.04
C SER A 115 -15.96 1.33 -21.14
N LEU A 116 -15.79 0.91 -19.90
CA LEU A 116 -16.85 0.76 -18.90
C LEU A 116 -17.06 2.03 -18.05
N ALA A 117 -16.07 2.93 -17.99
CA ALA A 117 -16.07 4.05 -17.05
C ALA A 117 -17.23 5.02 -17.27
N GLU A 118 -17.44 5.47 -18.51
CA GLU A 118 -18.49 6.45 -18.83
C GLU A 118 -19.92 5.91 -18.60
N PRO A 119 -20.29 4.71 -19.08
CA PRO A 119 -21.58 4.12 -18.78
C PRO A 119 -21.85 3.95 -17.28
N ILE A 120 -20.86 3.47 -16.52
CA ILE A 120 -20.98 3.31 -15.08
C ILE A 120 -21.14 4.66 -14.38
N ALA A 121 -20.30 5.65 -14.71
CA ALA A 121 -20.38 6.98 -14.13
C ALA A 121 -21.73 7.65 -14.39
N SER A 122 -22.28 7.50 -15.60
CA SER A 122 -23.60 8.02 -15.97
C SER A 122 -24.71 7.43 -15.11
N ASP A 123 -24.69 6.12 -14.87
CA ASP A 123 -25.70 5.45 -14.04
C ASP A 123 -25.56 5.78 -12.54
N LEU A 124 -24.32 5.94 -12.07
CA LEU A 124 -24.04 6.35 -10.69
C LEU A 124 -24.45 7.81 -10.42
N ALA A 125 -24.44 8.70 -11.41
CA ALA A 125 -24.84 10.10 -11.26
C ALA A 125 -26.29 10.30 -10.79
N ALA A 126 -27.14 9.28 -10.92
CA ALA A 126 -28.51 9.29 -10.43
C ALA A 126 -28.63 8.84 -8.94
N LEU A 127 -27.54 8.47 -8.29
CA LEU A 127 -27.49 7.97 -6.92
C LEU A 127 -26.72 8.95 -6.02
N ASP A 128 -27.42 9.55 -5.07
CA ASP A 128 -26.81 10.55 -4.19
C ASP A 128 -25.71 9.93 -3.32
N GLY A 129 -24.61 10.67 -3.17
CA GLY A 129 -23.47 10.26 -2.32
C GLY A 129 -22.60 9.16 -2.93
N THR A 130 -22.77 8.87 -4.23
CA THR A 130 -21.94 7.92 -4.97
C THR A 130 -21.06 8.62 -6.02
N PHE A 131 -19.90 8.04 -6.32
CA PHE A 131 -19.07 8.48 -7.45
C PHE A 131 -18.16 7.34 -7.94
N LEU A 132 -17.71 7.46 -9.20
CA LEU A 132 -16.75 6.54 -9.79
C LEU A 132 -15.36 7.15 -9.79
N GLU A 133 -14.40 6.45 -9.20
CA GLU A 133 -12.96 6.74 -9.33
C GLU A 133 -12.36 5.86 -10.42
N ASN A 134 -11.73 6.48 -11.41
CA ASN A 134 -11.00 5.77 -12.46
C ASN A 134 -9.50 5.80 -12.16
N LYS A 135 -8.94 4.65 -11.74
CA LYS A 135 -7.51 4.46 -11.46
C LYS A 135 -6.72 3.95 -12.68
N GLY A 136 -7.31 3.92 -13.88
CA GLY A 136 -6.74 3.33 -15.08
C GLY A 136 -7.06 1.83 -15.17
N PRO A 137 -6.19 0.93 -14.68
CA PRO A 137 -6.43 -0.51 -14.71
C PRO A 137 -7.39 -0.99 -13.62
N SER A 138 -8.04 -0.09 -12.87
CA SER A 138 -9.18 -0.41 -12.00
C SER A 138 -10.20 0.73 -11.96
N LEU A 139 -11.47 0.40 -11.62
CA LEU A 139 -12.57 1.34 -11.40
C LEU A 139 -13.14 1.09 -10.01
N VAL A 140 -13.33 2.14 -9.23
CA VAL A 140 -13.88 2.06 -7.88
C VAL A 140 -15.19 2.84 -7.80
N ALA A 141 -16.29 2.16 -7.48
CA ALA A 141 -17.53 2.82 -7.07
C ALA A 141 -17.46 3.09 -5.56
N HIS A 142 -17.47 4.36 -5.18
CA HIS A 142 -17.53 4.81 -3.80
C HIS A 142 -18.96 5.17 -3.42
N PHE A 143 -19.40 4.73 -2.22
CA PHE A 143 -20.75 4.96 -1.71
C PHE A 143 -20.79 5.24 -0.19
N ARG A 144 -19.69 5.75 0.37
CA ARG A 144 -19.61 6.07 1.82
C ARG A 144 -20.60 7.15 2.25
N ALA A 145 -20.89 8.12 1.37
CA ALA A 145 -21.81 9.22 1.63
C ALA A 145 -23.27 8.90 1.19
N ALA A 146 -23.48 7.72 0.60
CA ALA A 146 -24.79 7.30 0.11
C ALA A 146 -25.66 6.68 1.23
N SER A 147 -26.96 6.63 0.99
CA SER A 147 -27.86 5.78 1.76
C SER A 147 -27.50 4.29 1.58
N VAL A 148 -27.95 3.45 2.51
CA VAL A 148 -27.76 1.98 2.39
C VAL A 148 -28.36 1.46 1.08
N GLU A 149 -29.53 1.99 0.66
CA GLU A 149 -30.22 1.62 -0.56
C GLU A 149 -29.43 2.06 -1.81
N ASP A 150 -28.95 3.29 -1.85
CA ASP A 150 -28.18 3.79 -2.99
C ASP A 150 -26.79 3.16 -3.06
N GLY A 151 -26.19 2.81 -1.92
CA GLY A 151 -24.97 2.01 -1.88
C GLY A 151 -25.13 0.64 -2.52
N ALA A 152 -26.23 -0.06 -2.18
CA ALA A 152 -26.55 -1.35 -2.82
C ALA A 152 -26.85 -1.21 -4.31
N ARG A 153 -27.51 -0.14 -4.73
CA ARG A 153 -27.75 0.18 -6.15
C ARG A 153 -26.44 0.49 -6.89
N ALA A 154 -25.52 1.21 -6.26
CA ALA A 154 -24.21 1.51 -6.85
C ALA A 154 -23.40 0.23 -7.11
N GLU A 155 -23.39 -0.71 -6.16
CA GLU A 155 -22.80 -2.02 -6.39
C GLU A 155 -23.47 -2.77 -7.56
N ALA A 156 -24.79 -2.78 -7.61
CA ALA A 156 -25.55 -3.44 -8.68
C ALA A 156 -25.26 -2.81 -10.06
N VAL A 157 -25.11 -1.49 -10.14
CA VAL A 157 -24.68 -0.77 -11.35
C VAL A 157 -23.32 -1.29 -11.83
N LEU A 158 -22.33 -1.28 -10.94
CA LEU A 158 -20.96 -1.74 -11.28
C LEU A 158 -20.97 -3.19 -11.78
N LEU A 159 -21.62 -4.08 -11.04
CA LEU A 159 -21.70 -5.51 -11.38
C LEU A 159 -22.43 -5.75 -12.70
N ARG A 160 -23.51 -5.00 -12.99
CA ARG A 160 -24.26 -5.14 -14.23
C ARG A 160 -23.40 -4.83 -15.45
N HIS A 161 -22.69 -3.71 -15.45
CA HIS A 161 -21.78 -3.33 -16.55
C HIS A 161 -20.59 -4.27 -16.68
N ALA A 162 -20.07 -4.79 -15.56
CA ALA A 162 -18.91 -5.68 -15.55
C ALA A 162 -19.26 -7.15 -15.87
N ARG A 163 -20.54 -7.54 -15.82
CA ARG A 163 -20.99 -8.95 -15.89
C ARG A 163 -20.35 -9.77 -17.01
N PRO A 164 -20.32 -9.33 -18.28
CA PRO A 164 -19.69 -10.11 -19.35
C PRO A 164 -18.19 -10.39 -19.10
N HIS A 165 -17.51 -9.46 -18.46
CA HIS A 165 -16.06 -9.55 -18.18
C HIS A 165 -15.77 -10.35 -16.92
N LEU A 166 -16.68 -10.34 -15.93
CA LEU A 166 -16.61 -11.20 -14.76
C LEU A 166 -16.88 -12.67 -15.17
N ASP A 167 -17.90 -12.91 -15.98
CA ASP A 167 -18.26 -14.26 -16.46
C ASP A 167 -17.14 -14.84 -17.36
N ALA A 168 -16.42 -14.00 -18.09
CA ALA A 168 -15.24 -14.38 -18.88
C ALA A 168 -13.94 -14.46 -18.06
N SER A 169 -14.00 -14.25 -16.74
CA SER A 169 -12.84 -14.21 -15.84
C SER A 169 -11.74 -13.20 -16.25
N ALA A 170 -12.10 -12.16 -17.01
CA ALA A 170 -11.17 -11.09 -17.40
C ALA A 170 -11.00 -10.05 -16.28
N LEU A 171 -12.07 -9.82 -15.50
CA LEU A 171 -12.10 -8.95 -14.34
C LEU A 171 -12.50 -9.73 -13.09
N ARG A 172 -12.16 -9.17 -11.93
CA ARG A 172 -12.65 -9.57 -10.62
C ARG A 172 -13.09 -8.35 -9.83
N THR A 173 -13.84 -8.57 -8.75
CA THR A 173 -14.21 -7.50 -7.82
C THR A 173 -13.43 -7.62 -6.52
N MET A 174 -13.16 -6.48 -5.90
CA MET A 174 -12.67 -6.38 -4.53
C MET A 174 -13.60 -5.44 -3.75
N ARG A 175 -14.08 -5.92 -2.60
CA ARG A 175 -14.96 -5.15 -1.73
C ARG A 175 -14.16 -4.54 -0.60
N GLY A 176 -14.28 -3.23 -0.41
CA GLY A 176 -13.74 -2.50 0.73
C GLY A 176 -14.82 -1.85 1.59
N ALA A 177 -14.43 -1.04 2.56
CA ALA A 177 -15.36 -0.30 3.40
C ALA A 177 -16.07 0.80 2.58
N PHE A 178 -17.34 0.58 2.23
CA PHE A 178 -18.18 1.48 1.43
C PHE A 178 -17.65 1.72 0.01
N MET A 179 -17.04 0.71 -0.59
CA MET A 179 -16.62 0.75 -1.99
C MET A 179 -16.62 -0.65 -2.61
N LEU A 180 -16.77 -0.70 -3.93
CA LEU A 180 -16.57 -1.89 -4.75
C LEU A 180 -15.62 -1.53 -5.89
N GLU A 181 -14.52 -2.26 -6.00
CA GLU A 181 -13.50 -2.09 -7.04
C GLU A 181 -13.59 -3.20 -8.09
N LEU A 182 -13.57 -2.80 -9.37
CA LEU A 182 -13.33 -3.68 -10.50
C LEU A 182 -11.85 -3.62 -10.87
N MET A 183 -11.21 -4.77 -10.96
CA MET A 183 -9.79 -4.88 -11.28
C MET A 183 -9.52 -6.10 -12.18
N PRO A 184 -8.37 -6.16 -12.86
CA PRO A 184 -8.02 -7.32 -13.66
C PRO A 184 -7.98 -8.59 -12.79
N ASN A 185 -8.45 -9.70 -13.36
CA ASN A 185 -8.37 -11.01 -12.70
C ASN A 185 -7.00 -11.64 -12.99
N ILE A 186 -6.02 -11.22 -12.23
CA ILE A 186 -4.62 -11.68 -12.30
C ILE A 186 -4.14 -12.09 -10.91
N GLU A 187 -3.20 -13.03 -10.88
CA GLU A 187 -2.51 -13.43 -9.64
C GLU A 187 -1.40 -12.42 -9.30
N TRP A 188 -1.81 -11.18 -8.97
CA TRP A 188 -0.91 -10.11 -8.57
C TRP A 188 -1.51 -9.34 -7.41
N HIS A 189 -0.71 -9.07 -6.40
CA HIS A 189 -1.12 -8.45 -5.13
C HIS A 189 0.08 -7.77 -4.45
N LYS A 190 -0.13 -7.08 -3.32
CA LYS A 190 0.92 -6.37 -2.58
C LYS A 190 2.14 -7.24 -2.24
N GLY A 191 1.94 -8.52 -1.92
CA GLY A 191 3.05 -9.45 -1.66
C GLY A 191 3.96 -9.67 -2.87
N CYS A 192 3.42 -9.65 -4.10
CA CYS A 192 4.22 -9.70 -5.31
C CYS A 192 5.10 -8.45 -5.46
N ALA A 193 4.54 -7.27 -5.14
CA ALA A 193 5.30 -6.02 -5.13
C ALA A 193 6.43 -6.05 -4.07
N VAL A 194 6.13 -6.54 -2.87
CA VAL A 194 7.12 -6.72 -1.79
C VAL A 194 8.27 -7.60 -2.26
N ASN A 195 7.97 -8.76 -2.85
CA ASN A 195 9.00 -9.66 -3.37
C ASN A 195 9.82 -9.02 -4.49
N TRP A 196 9.17 -8.34 -5.45
CA TRP A 196 9.88 -7.65 -6.52
C TRP A 196 10.86 -6.61 -5.98
N ILE A 197 10.42 -5.75 -5.04
CA ILE A 197 11.27 -4.72 -4.41
C ILE A 197 12.41 -5.38 -3.63
N ARG A 198 12.10 -6.40 -2.80
CA ARG A 198 13.11 -7.13 -2.03
C ARG A 198 14.19 -7.73 -2.91
N ASP A 199 13.82 -8.36 -4.02
CA ASP A 199 14.78 -8.96 -4.95
C ASP A 199 15.73 -7.91 -5.56
N HIS A 200 15.26 -6.68 -5.83
CA HIS A 200 16.09 -5.58 -6.31
C HIS A 200 17.02 -5.06 -5.23
N VAL A 201 16.52 -4.89 -4.01
CA VAL A 201 17.33 -4.46 -2.85
C VAL A 201 18.40 -5.49 -2.52
N VAL A 202 18.05 -6.79 -2.52
CA VAL A 202 19.03 -7.87 -2.30
C VAL A 202 20.11 -7.92 -3.39
N LYS A 203 19.75 -7.69 -4.65
CA LYS A 203 20.74 -7.59 -5.74
C LYS A 203 21.73 -6.44 -5.52
N GLN A 204 21.27 -5.34 -4.94
CA GLN A 204 22.10 -4.15 -4.73
C GLN A 204 22.96 -4.23 -3.46
N TYR A 205 22.41 -4.76 -2.37
CA TYR A 205 23.02 -4.69 -1.03
C TYR A 205 23.41 -6.06 -0.44
N GLY A 206 23.10 -7.15 -1.11
CA GLY A 206 23.38 -8.52 -0.66
C GLY A 206 22.25 -9.11 0.12
N ASP A 207 22.12 -8.84 1.41
CA ASP A 207 21.05 -9.36 2.26
C ASP A 207 20.19 -8.23 2.81
N ALA A 208 18.86 -8.42 2.85
CA ALA A 208 17.91 -7.42 3.33
C ALA A 208 16.98 -8.01 4.39
N TRP A 209 16.70 -7.23 5.43
CA TRP A 209 15.72 -7.54 6.46
C TRP A 209 14.45 -6.71 6.20
N PRO A 210 13.36 -7.34 5.72
CA PRO A 210 12.14 -6.63 5.42
C PRO A 210 11.32 -6.39 6.69
N LEU A 211 10.84 -5.14 6.84
CA LEU A 211 9.81 -4.72 7.78
C LEU A 211 8.61 -4.23 6.98
N TYR A 212 7.47 -4.93 7.06
CA TYR A 212 6.24 -4.52 6.38
C TYR A 212 5.20 -4.01 7.37
N ILE A 213 4.62 -2.81 7.11
CA ILE A 213 3.58 -2.19 7.93
C ILE A 213 2.35 -1.94 7.05
N GLY A 214 1.17 -2.43 7.46
CA GLY A 214 -0.08 -2.26 6.72
C GLY A 214 -1.30 -2.41 7.63
N ASP A 215 -2.51 -2.03 7.19
CA ASP A 215 -3.70 -1.99 8.05
C ASP A 215 -4.92 -2.78 7.52
N ASP A 216 -4.92 -3.16 6.23
CA ASP A 216 -6.08 -3.75 5.57
C ASP A 216 -5.84 -5.21 5.15
N LEU A 217 -6.92 -5.88 4.72
CA LEU A 217 -6.87 -7.25 4.19
C LEU A 217 -5.93 -7.41 2.99
N THR A 218 -5.73 -6.35 2.19
CA THR A 218 -4.77 -6.38 1.08
C THR A 218 -3.31 -6.43 1.54
N ASP A 219 -3.04 -6.10 2.81
CA ASP A 219 -1.70 -6.15 3.42
C ASP A 219 -1.33 -7.55 3.94
N GLU A 220 -2.32 -8.44 4.10
CA GLU A 220 -2.08 -9.84 4.45
C GLU A 220 -1.09 -10.54 3.49
N ASP A 221 -1.15 -10.19 2.19
CA ASP A 221 -0.21 -10.67 1.20
C ASP A 221 1.20 -10.11 1.43
N GLY A 222 1.31 -8.86 1.89
CA GLY A 222 2.56 -8.23 2.31
C GLY A 222 3.14 -8.89 3.55
N PHE A 223 2.31 -9.13 4.58
CA PHE A 223 2.71 -9.83 5.80
C PHE A 223 3.24 -11.23 5.49
N ARG A 224 2.54 -11.98 4.64
CA ARG A 224 3.00 -13.31 4.19
C ARG A 224 4.31 -13.28 3.43
N ALA A 225 4.54 -12.24 2.62
CA ALA A 225 5.76 -12.11 1.82
C ALA A 225 7.03 -11.87 2.66
N VAL A 226 6.89 -11.32 3.88
CA VAL A 226 8.04 -11.07 4.78
C VAL A 226 8.17 -12.13 5.89
N ARG A 227 7.19 -13.04 6.02
CA ARG A 227 7.14 -14.05 7.08
C ARG A 227 8.38 -14.95 7.07
N GLY A 228 8.98 -15.10 8.25
CA GLY A 228 10.14 -15.99 8.47
C GLY A 228 11.50 -15.39 8.10
N ASP A 229 11.52 -14.22 7.41
CA ASP A 229 12.75 -13.54 7.02
C ASP A 229 12.79 -12.07 7.50
N GLY A 230 11.68 -11.54 7.93
CA GLY A 230 11.51 -10.18 8.41
C GLY A 230 10.45 -10.05 9.47
N LEU A 231 9.85 -8.88 9.59
CA LEU A 231 8.84 -8.55 10.57
C LEU A 231 7.62 -7.89 9.90
N SER A 232 6.43 -8.26 10.35
CA SER A 232 5.18 -7.67 9.90
C SER A 232 4.42 -6.99 11.03
N VAL A 233 3.86 -5.81 10.76
CA VAL A 233 3.12 -5.00 11.74
C VAL A 233 1.77 -4.62 11.16
N ALA A 234 0.70 -4.99 11.86
CA ALA A 234 -0.63 -4.50 11.56
C ALA A 234 -0.87 -3.12 12.20
N ALA A 235 -1.21 -2.12 11.40
CA ALA A 235 -1.63 -0.80 11.88
C ALA A 235 -3.13 -0.74 12.24
N SER A 236 -3.73 -1.89 12.48
CA SER A 236 -5.15 -2.06 12.85
C SER A 236 -5.36 -3.42 13.51
N PRO A 237 -6.24 -3.53 14.52
CA PRO A 237 -6.57 -4.82 15.14
C PRO A 237 -7.27 -5.79 14.18
N ARG A 238 -7.62 -5.37 12.96
CA ARG A 238 -8.27 -6.20 11.93
C ARG A 238 -7.27 -6.96 11.04
N ALA A 239 -5.99 -6.61 11.04
CA ALA A 239 -4.97 -7.31 10.25
C ALA A 239 -4.53 -8.58 10.99
N GLY A 240 -5.01 -9.76 10.54
CA GLY A 240 -4.97 -11.01 11.29
C GLY A 240 -3.63 -11.74 11.32
N ASP A 241 -2.78 -11.61 10.30
CA ASP A 241 -1.61 -12.47 10.06
C ASP A 241 -0.25 -11.80 10.39
N ALA A 242 -0.27 -10.56 10.92
CA ALA A 242 0.95 -9.84 11.30
C ALA A 242 1.58 -10.39 12.58
N ASP A 243 2.90 -10.21 12.75
CA ASP A 243 3.63 -10.62 13.94
C ASP A 243 3.18 -9.89 15.20
N PHE A 244 2.74 -8.63 15.07
CA PHE A 244 2.04 -7.85 16.10
C PHE A 244 1.23 -6.71 15.49
N ALA A 245 0.39 -6.06 16.32
CA ALA A 245 -0.48 -4.97 15.92
C ALA A 245 -0.22 -3.70 16.72
N VAL A 246 -0.53 -2.57 16.10
CA VAL A 246 -0.55 -1.23 16.71
C VAL A 246 -1.85 -0.51 16.34
N ASP A 247 -2.22 0.52 17.11
CA ASP A 247 -3.48 1.23 16.90
C ASP A 247 -3.33 2.42 15.93
N GLY A 248 -3.21 2.10 14.65
CA GLY A 248 -3.26 3.06 13.55
C GLY A 248 -2.03 3.96 13.38
N PRO A 249 -2.18 5.02 12.58
CA PRO A 249 -1.07 5.84 12.08
C PRO A 249 -0.25 6.56 13.15
N ARG A 250 -0.83 6.86 14.33
CA ARG A 250 -0.09 7.51 15.42
C ARG A 250 0.93 6.57 16.05
N GLU A 251 0.56 5.31 16.24
CA GLU A 251 1.49 4.33 16.78
C GLU A 251 2.52 3.90 15.71
N VAL A 252 2.13 3.86 14.42
CA VAL A 252 3.08 3.70 13.32
C VAL A 252 4.14 4.81 13.36
N GLU A 253 3.77 6.07 13.62
CA GLU A 253 4.73 7.16 13.80
C GLU A 253 5.72 6.89 14.95
N SER A 254 5.27 6.29 16.06
CA SER A 254 6.15 5.87 17.17
C SER A 254 7.14 4.80 16.71
N LEU A 255 6.68 3.82 15.95
CA LEU A 255 7.54 2.77 15.38
C LEU A 255 8.58 3.35 14.41
N LEU A 256 8.21 4.30 13.54
CA LEU A 256 9.15 4.99 12.66
C LEU A 256 10.24 5.73 13.45
N ARG A 257 9.88 6.38 14.58
CA ARG A 257 10.85 6.99 15.49
C ARG A 257 11.79 5.97 16.13
N VAL A 258 11.32 4.76 16.40
CA VAL A 258 12.19 3.65 16.87
C VAL A 258 13.18 3.27 15.79
N VAL A 259 12.72 3.08 14.56
CA VAL A 259 13.58 2.73 13.40
C VAL A 259 14.67 3.80 13.19
N THR A 260 14.30 5.08 13.10
CA THR A 260 15.28 6.18 12.92
C THR A 260 16.32 6.20 14.03
N ARG A 261 15.91 6.07 15.29
CA ARG A 261 16.84 6.02 16.42
C ARG A 261 17.82 4.85 16.35
N GLN A 262 17.40 3.68 15.86
CA GLN A 262 18.29 2.53 15.71
C GLN A 262 19.26 2.72 14.54
N LEU A 263 18.85 3.41 13.50
CA LEU A 263 19.75 3.78 12.39
C LEU A 263 20.80 4.81 12.83
N THR A 264 20.44 5.83 13.60
CA THR A 264 21.34 6.92 14.04
C THR A 264 22.37 6.48 15.08
N LYS A 265 21.97 5.68 16.10
CA LYS A 265 22.86 5.25 17.20
C LYS A 265 24.12 4.48 16.77
N SER A 266 24.16 3.90 15.60
CA SER A 266 25.29 3.11 15.12
C SER A 266 26.28 3.91 14.27
N GLY A 267 26.05 5.22 14.08
CA GLY A 267 27.02 6.15 13.48
C GLY A 267 28.08 6.64 14.46
N GLU A 268 27.89 6.45 15.77
CA GLU A 268 28.77 6.97 16.81
C GLU A 268 29.85 5.97 17.30
N VAL A 269 29.82 4.72 16.79
CA VAL A 269 30.88 3.74 17.10
C VAL A 269 31.83 3.67 15.91
N ARG A 270 32.77 4.61 15.87
CA ARG A 270 34.06 4.51 15.15
C ARG A 270 35.20 4.88 16.09
#